data_f76fa9a72bf33eeb75c53ab255475118
#
_entry.id   f76fa9a72bf33eeb75c53ab255475118
#
_cell.length_a   1.000
_cell.length_b   1.000
_cell.length_c   1.000
_cell.angle_alpha   90.00
_cell.angle_beta   90.00
_cell.angle_gamma   90.00
#
_symmetry.space_group_name_H-M   'P 1'
#
loop_
_entity.id
_entity.type
_entity.pdbx_description
1 polymer ?
#
loop_
_entity_poly.entity_id
_entity_poly.type
_entity_poly.pdbx_seq_one_letter_code
_entity_poly.pdbx_strand_id
1 'polypeptide(L)'
;GVIRAILGIDNTRLINSDTIKKGWNDWAFGSQVVCIEELRVAGQNRHELMNTLKEPITNDYLPVNERNKNTRNIQNRTNYMAFTNHHDAIVVGEDSRRWWVVKSKLQHKEQIRAIVDKDPEYFARFAESLATHAGGYRYMFENRVISSTFKPSGPAPITTYLKEMVADTSDDVTAVLNR
;
A
#
# COMPACT_ATOMS: atom_id res chain seq x y z
N GLY A 1 -6.77 -10.85 3.89
CA GLY A 1 -7.74 -9.76 3.97
C GLY A 1 -8.60 -9.63 2.72
N VAL A 2 -9.36 -8.54 2.64
CA VAL A 2 -10.40 -8.25 1.62
C VAL A 2 -9.89 -8.41 0.18
N ILE A 3 -8.78 -7.80 -0.16
CA ILE A 3 -8.22 -7.83 -1.52
C ILE A 3 -7.93 -9.26 -1.96
N ARG A 4 -7.35 -10.07 -1.08
CA ARG A 4 -7.05 -11.47 -1.36
C ARG A 4 -8.30 -12.32 -1.54
N ALA A 5 -9.36 -12.04 -0.79
CA ALA A 5 -10.65 -12.72 -0.96
C ALA A 5 -11.29 -12.41 -2.32
N ILE A 6 -11.15 -11.16 -2.79
CA ILE A 6 -11.75 -10.70 -4.05
C ILE A 6 -10.95 -11.12 -5.28
N LEU A 7 -9.63 -10.96 -5.25
CA LEU A 7 -8.74 -11.20 -6.39
C LEU A 7 -8.19 -12.64 -6.45
N GLY A 8 -8.23 -13.37 -5.36
CA GLY A 8 -7.63 -14.69 -5.21
C GLY A 8 -6.19 -14.63 -4.67
N ILE A 9 -5.73 -15.78 -4.16
CA ILE A 9 -4.41 -15.90 -3.54
C ILE A 9 -3.28 -15.70 -4.55
N ASP A 10 -3.44 -16.19 -5.77
CA ASP A 10 -2.41 -16.14 -6.80
C ASP A 10 -2.24 -14.74 -7.40
N ASN A 11 -3.28 -13.90 -7.30
CA ASN A 11 -3.28 -12.52 -7.79
C ASN A 11 -2.89 -11.50 -6.73
N THR A 12 -2.61 -11.94 -5.51
CA THR A 12 -2.24 -11.05 -4.39
C THR A 12 -1.01 -11.56 -3.66
N ARG A 13 -0.12 -10.66 -3.32
CA ARG A 13 1.06 -10.97 -2.51
C ARG A 13 1.09 -10.10 -1.27
N LEU A 14 1.43 -10.71 -0.14
CA LEU A 14 1.65 -10.01 1.12
C LEU A 14 3.15 -9.99 1.39
N ILE A 15 3.70 -8.81 1.62
CA ILE A 15 5.13 -8.62 1.96
C ILE A 15 5.25 -7.62 3.11
N ASN A 16 6.42 -7.54 3.68
CA ASN A 16 6.80 -6.54 4.67
C ASN A 16 8.07 -5.77 4.24
N SER A 17 8.46 -4.78 5.01
CA SER A 17 9.65 -3.96 4.74
C SER A 17 10.94 -4.78 4.61
N ASP A 18 11.07 -5.88 5.36
CA ASP A 18 12.27 -6.74 5.32
C ASP A 18 12.36 -7.55 4.02
N THR A 19 11.21 -7.90 3.44
CA THR A 19 11.18 -8.55 2.13
C THR A 19 11.74 -7.64 1.04
N ILE A 20 11.40 -6.36 1.08
CA ILE A 20 11.86 -5.37 0.11
C ILE A 20 13.38 -5.15 0.21
N LYS A 21 13.94 -5.19 1.42
CA LYS A 21 15.37 -4.97 1.68
C LYS A 21 16.29 -6.12 1.24
N LYS A 22 15.77 -7.30 0.95
CA LYS A 22 16.57 -8.50 0.64
C LYS A 22 17.31 -8.48 -0.70
N GLY A 23 17.17 -7.43 -1.50
CA GLY A 23 17.86 -7.26 -2.78
C GLY A 23 17.28 -8.10 -3.93
N TRP A 24 16.31 -8.97 -3.67
CA TRP A 24 15.54 -9.68 -4.68
C TRP A 24 14.20 -8.97 -4.88
N ASN A 25 13.76 -8.82 -6.10
CA ASN A 25 12.51 -8.13 -6.41
C ASN A 25 11.45 -9.02 -7.08
N ASP A 26 11.55 -10.33 -6.89
CA ASP A 26 10.57 -11.31 -7.36
C ASP A 26 9.16 -11.10 -6.75
N TRP A 27 9.06 -10.39 -5.64
CA TRP A 27 7.81 -9.94 -5.04
C TRP A 27 7.08 -8.89 -5.89
N ALA A 28 7.78 -8.18 -6.77
CA ALA A 28 7.24 -7.06 -7.56
C ALA A 28 6.51 -7.51 -8.83
N PHE A 29 6.42 -8.81 -9.09
CA PHE A 29 5.73 -9.31 -10.28
C PHE A 29 4.87 -10.55 -10.01
N GLY A 30 4.04 -10.91 -11.00
CA GLY A 30 3.22 -12.12 -10.96
C GLY A 30 1.95 -11.99 -10.14
N SER A 31 1.70 -10.82 -9.54
CA SER A 31 0.47 -10.51 -8.80
C SER A 31 -0.15 -9.22 -9.33
N GLN A 32 -1.47 -9.12 -9.25
CA GLN A 32 -2.18 -7.88 -9.59
C GLN A 32 -2.03 -6.81 -8.50
N VAL A 33 -1.95 -7.26 -7.23
CA VAL A 33 -1.77 -6.38 -6.08
C VAL A 33 -0.73 -6.95 -5.13
N VAL A 34 0.22 -6.13 -4.75
CA VAL A 34 1.15 -6.37 -3.65
C VAL A 34 0.73 -5.51 -2.46
N CYS A 35 0.41 -6.16 -1.35
CA CYS A 35 0.13 -5.51 -0.07
C CYS A 35 1.41 -5.51 0.76
N ILE A 36 1.88 -4.32 1.15
CA ILE A 36 3.02 -4.12 2.02
C ILE A 36 2.47 -3.89 3.42
N GLU A 37 2.57 -4.91 4.28
CA GLU A 37 2.07 -4.86 5.64
C GLU A 37 3.13 -4.28 6.59
N GLU A 38 2.67 -3.55 7.59
CA GLU A 38 3.52 -2.96 8.63
C GLU A 38 4.69 -2.17 8.06
N LEU A 39 4.41 -1.29 7.09
CA LEU A 39 5.43 -0.44 6.52
C LEU A 39 6.01 0.46 7.61
N ARG A 40 7.16 0.05 8.13
CA ARG A 40 7.93 0.79 9.14
C ARG A 40 9.41 0.61 8.90
N VAL A 41 10.11 1.71 8.73
CA VAL A 41 11.58 1.72 8.66
C VAL A 41 12.08 2.95 9.40
N ALA A 42 13.05 2.76 10.30
CA ALA A 42 13.63 3.84 11.08
C ALA A 42 14.78 4.53 10.34
N GLY A 43 14.94 5.82 10.56
CA GLY A 43 16.10 6.59 10.13
C GLY A 43 16.29 6.68 8.62
N GLN A 44 17.55 6.69 8.17
CA GLN A 44 17.94 6.83 6.75
C GLN A 44 17.41 5.72 5.85
N ASN A 45 17.14 4.54 6.38
CA ASN A 45 16.61 3.41 5.62
C ASN A 45 15.19 3.67 5.05
N ARG A 46 14.47 4.71 5.53
CA ARG A 46 13.19 5.14 4.95
C ARG A 46 13.35 5.64 3.51
N HIS A 47 14.38 6.43 3.25
CA HIS A 47 14.68 6.92 1.90
C HIS A 47 15.07 5.79 0.95
N GLU A 48 15.87 4.85 1.42
CA GLU A 48 16.29 3.68 0.64
C GLU A 48 15.09 2.82 0.25
N LEU A 49 14.19 2.52 1.21
CA LEU A 49 12.96 1.80 0.96
C LEU A 49 12.10 2.50 -0.10
N MET A 50 11.91 3.82 0.04
CA MET A 50 11.13 4.60 -0.91
C MET A 50 11.76 4.64 -2.29
N ASN A 51 13.09 4.67 -2.38
CA ASN A 51 13.80 4.59 -3.65
C ASN A 51 13.63 3.23 -4.32
N THR A 52 13.70 2.14 -3.56
CA THR A 52 13.47 0.77 -4.05
C THR A 52 12.06 0.59 -4.63
N LEU A 53 11.06 1.25 -4.05
CA LEU A 53 9.68 1.18 -4.52
C LEU A 53 9.37 2.06 -5.75
N LYS A 54 10.25 3.01 -6.10
CA LYS A 54 9.99 3.93 -7.23
C LYS A 54 9.81 3.22 -8.56
N GLU A 55 10.73 2.34 -8.91
CA GLU A 55 10.67 1.62 -10.19
C GLU A 55 9.46 0.68 -10.28
N PRO A 56 9.21 -0.20 -9.29
CA PRO A 56 8.03 -1.06 -9.30
C PRO A 56 6.70 -0.32 -9.43
N ILE A 57 6.59 0.89 -8.85
CA ILE A 57 5.36 1.69 -8.93
C ILE A 57 5.23 2.43 -10.27
N THR A 58 6.34 2.78 -10.92
CA THR A 58 6.31 3.77 -12.01
C THR A 58 6.56 3.19 -13.39
N ASN A 59 7.38 2.12 -13.49
CA ASN A 59 7.86 1.64 -14.77
C ASN A 59 6.90 0.63 -15.40
N ASP A 60 6.68 0.72 -16.71
CA ASP A 60 5.88 -0.24 -17.47
C ASP A 60 6.56 -1.61 -17.59
N TYR A 61 7.89 -1.65 -17.46
CA TYR A 61 8.70 -2.86 -17.47
C TYR A 61 9.66 -2.86 -16.29
N LEU A 62 9.85 -4.04 -15.69
CA LEU A 62 10.73 -4.24 -14.54
C LEU A 62 11.80 -5.28 -14.85
N PRO A 63 13.08 -4.99 -14.56
CA PRO A 63 14.10 -6.01 -14.47
C PRO A 63 13.88 -6.85 -13.22
N VAL A 64 13.43 -8.08 -13.38
CA VAL A 64 13.16 -8.99 -12.25
C VAL A 64 14.40 -9.82 -11.97
N ASN A 65 14.83 -9.74 -10.73
CA ASN A 65 15.97 -10.48 -10.19
C ASN A 65 15.46 -11.52 -9.18
N GLU A 66 15.44 -12.77 -9.60
CA GLU A 66 15.06 -13.92 -8.78
C GLU A 66 16.33 -14.68 -8.35
N ARG A 67 16.30 -15.26 -7.17
CA ARG A 67 17.41 -16.07 -6.68
C ARG A 67 17.72 -17.24 -7.64
N ASN A 68 19.01 -17.36 -8.02
CA ASN A 68 19.51 -18.42 -8.91
C ASN A 68 18.90 -18.42 -10.34
N LYS A 69 18.41 -17.28 -10.80
CA LYS A 69 17.92 -17.11 -12.16
C LYS A 69 18.55 -15.89 -12.82
N ASN A 70 18.59 -15.90 -14.16
CA ASN A 70 18.99 -14.74 -14.91
C ASN A 70 17.95 -13.62 -14.80
N THR A 71 18.41 -12.38 -14.68
CA THR A 71 17.53 -11.20 -14.71
C THR A 71 16.77 -11.17 -16.04
N ARG A 72 15.47 -10.93 -15.96
CA ARG A 72 14.58 -10.82 -17.12
C ARG A 72 13.70 -9.59 -17.00
N ASN A 73 13.44 -8.91 -18.13
CA ASN A 73 12.47 -7.82 -18.18
C ASN A 73 11.07 -8.38 -18.35
N ILE A 74 10.17 -7.94 -17.51
CA ILE A 74 8.75 -8.32 -17.56
C ILE A 74 7.87 -7.07 -17.60
N GLN A 75 6.71 -7.19 -18.23
CA GLN A 75 5.70 -6.14 -18.18
C GLN A 75 5.15 -6.00 -16.77
N ASN A 76 5.19 -4.79 -16.24
CA ASN A 76 4.66 -4.48 -14.93
C ASN A 76 3.13 -4.29 -15.00
N ARG A 77 2.40 -5.08 -14.22
CA ARG A 77 0.94 -5.02 -14.09
C ARG A 77 0.50 -4.99 -12.63
N THR A 78 1.44 -4.71 -11.74
CA THR A 78 1.25 -4.81 -10.30
C THR A 78 0.87 -3.45 -9.72
N ASN A 79 -0.15 -3.44 -8.88
CA ASN A 79 -0.51 -2.30 -8.05
C ASN A 79 -0.01 -2.53 -6.63
N TYR A 80 0.28 -1.44 -5.93
CA TYR A 80 0.84 -1.49 -4.58
C TYR A 80 -0.09 -0.83 -3.58
N MET A 81 -0.31 -1.51 -2.44
CA MET A 81 -0.99 -0.96 -1.27
C MET A 81 -0.10 -1.12 -0.05
N ALA A 82 0.18 -0.05 0.64
CA ALA A 82 0.97 -0.07 1.86
C ALA A 82 0.10 0.28 3.07
N PHE A 83 0.32 -0.44 4.17
CA PHE A 83 -0.40 -0.25 5.43
C PHE A 83 0.60 0.07 6.53
N THR A 84 0.29 1.07 7.32
CA THR A 84 1.12 1.47 8.46
C THR A 84 0.28 2.11 9.55
N ASN A 85 0.73 1.96 10.79
CA ASN A 85 0.21 2.67 11.96
C ASN A 85 1.07 3.89 12.33
N HIS A 86 2.07 4.22 11.51
CA HIS A 86 3.04 5.27 11.79
C HIS A 86 2.91 6.42 10.80
N HIS A 87 2.82 7.64 11.31
CA HIS A 87 2.77 8.85 10.50
C HIS A 87 4.05 9.07 9.69
N ASP A 88 5.18 8.66 10.26
CA ASP A 88 6.52 8.81 9.69
C ASP A 88 7.01 7.58 8.91
N ALA A 89 6.13 6.66 8.57
CA ALA A 89 6.50 5.39 7.92
C ALA A 89 7.17 5.56 6.56
N ILE A 90 6.77 6.59 5.81
CA ILE A 90 7.30 6.89 4.47
C ILE A 90 7.76 8.35 4.42
N VAL A 91 8.83 8.59 3.67
CA VAL A 91 9.25 9.95 3.35
C VAL A 91 8.63 10.32 2.01
N VAL A 92 7.70 11.27 2.04
CA VAL A 92 7.05 11.81 0.85
C VAL A 92 7.31 13.32 0.78
N GLY A 93 7.68 13.80 -0.40
CA GLY A 93 7.76 15.24 -0.64
C GLY A 93 6.40 15.83 -0.97
N GLU A 94 6.29 17.14 -0.92
CA GLU A 94 5.05 17.90 -1.25
C GLU A 94 4.57 17.62 -2.68
N ASP A 95 5.47 17.30 -3.60
CA ASP A 95 5.25 16.98 -5.00
C ASP A 95 5.09 15.49 -5.27
N SER A 96 4.85 14.70 -4.22
CA SER A 96 4.67 13.25 -4.35
C SER A 96 3.50 12.91 -5.26
N ARG A 97 3.80 12.32 -6.43
CA ARG A 97 2.82 11.93 -7.44
C ARG A 97 2.50 10.44 -7.48
N ARG A 98 3.18 9.64 -6.62
CA ARG A 98 3.08 8.17 -6.64
C ARG A 98 2.16 7.60 -5.59
N TRP A 99 2.03 8.29 -4.46
CA TRP A 99 1.33 7.79 -3.30
C TRP A 99 0.02 8.53 -3.08
N TRP A 100 -1.08 7.81 -3.18
CA TRP A 100 -2.35 8.28 -2.67
C TRP A 100 -2.45 7.89 -1.19
N VAL A 101 -2.21 8.83 -0.32
CA VAL A 101 -2.16 8.59 1.12
C VAL A 101 -3.52 8.90 1.72
N VAL A 102 -4.09 7.93 2.43
CA VAL A 102 -5.38 8.06 3.12
C VAL A 102 -5.26 7.60 4.56
N LYS A 103 -6.04 8.23 5.44
CA LYS A 103 -6.12 7.89 6.85
C LYS A 103 -7.44 7.19 7.14
N SER A 104 -7.39 6.08 7.87
CA SER A 104 -8.61 5.44 8.36
C SER A 104 -9.38 6.39 9.28
N LYS A 105 -10.71 6.35 9.26
CA LYS A 105 -11.54 7.08 10.21
C LYS A 105 -11.45 6.48 11.63
N LEU A 106 -11.09 5.20 11.74
CA LEU A 106 -10.92 4.50 13.00
C LEU A 106 -9.45 4.57 13.42
N GLN A 107 -9.11 5.54 14.25
CA GLN A 107 -7.73 5.78 14.70
C GLN A 107 -7.48 5.29 16.13
N HIS A 108 -8.52 5.15 16.93
CA HIS A 108 -8.44 4.83 18.33
C HIS A 108 -9.14 3.51 18.65
N LYS A 109 -8.57 2.77 19.60
CA LYS A 109 -9.07 1.46 20.03
C LYS A 109 -10.53 1.53 20.51
N GLU A 110 -10.90 2.63 21.14
CA GLU A 110 -12.25 2.90 21.66
C GLU A 110 -13.29 2.95 20.53
N GLN A 111 -12.92 3.48 19.36
CA GLN A 111 -13.81 3.53 18.19
C GLN A 111 -14.11 2.12 17.64
N ILE A 112 -13.11 1.25 17.65
CA ILE A 112 -13.28 -0.15 17.25
C ILE A 112 -14.11 -0.90 18.29
N ARG A 113 -13.83 -0.69 19.59
CA ARG A 113 -14.61 -1.26 20.70
C ARG A 113 -16.08 -0.88 20.61
N ALA A 114 -16.39 0.38 20.34
CA ALA A 114 -17.77 0.84 20.19
C ALA A 114 -18.53 0.11 19.07
N ILE A 115 -17.85 -0.35 18.01
CA ILE A 115 -18.46 -1.19 16.98
C ILE A 115 -18.74 -2.59 17.52
N VAL A 116 -17.76 -3.20 18.19
CA VAL A 116 -17.86 -4.56 18.72
C VAL A 116 -18.87 -4.62 19.88
N ASP A 117 -18.90 -3.62 20.75
CA ASP A 117 -19.85 -3.54 21.88
C ASP A 117 -21.31 -3.43 21.38
N LYS A 118 -21.51 -2.72 20.25
CA LYS A 118 -22.81 -2.61 19.60
C LYS A 118 -23.21 -3.88 18.85
N ASP A 119 -22.24 -4.57 18.28
CA ASP A 119 -22.45 -5.75 17.44
C ASP A 119 -21.23 -6.70 17.59
N PRO A 120 -21.26 -7.61 18.58
CA PRO A 120 -20.14 -8.53 18.84
C PRO A 120 -19.78 -9.42 17.66
N GLU A 121 -20.76 -9.74 16.80
CA GLU A 121 -20.58 -10.62 15.63
C GLU A 121 -20.14 -9.85 14.36
N TYR A 122 -19.94 -8.56 14.42
CA TYR A 122 -19.66 -7.72 13.25
C TYR A 122 -18.49 -8.25 12.41
N PHE A 123 -17.34 -8.52 13.01
CA PHE A 123 -16.16 -9.00 12.30
C PHE A 123 -16.29 -10.45 11.83
N ALA A 124 -16.98 -11.29 12.58
CA ALA A 124 -17.25 -12.67 12.18
C ALA A 124 -18.14 -12.71 10.94
N ARG A 125 -19.26 -11.97 10.93
CA ARG A 125 -20.14 -11.85 9.76
C ARG A 125 -19.44 -11.20 8.57
N PHE A 126 -18.58 -10.22 8.79
CA PHE A 126 -17.78 -9.62 7.72
C PHE A 126 -16.84 -10.64 7.08
N ALA A 127 -16.14 -11.44 7.90
CA ALA A 127 -15.24 -12.50 7.41
C ALA A 127 -15.99 -13.58 6.65
N GLU A 128 -17.15 -14.03 7.15
CA GLU A 128 -18.04 -14.97 6.49
C GLU A 128 -18.57 -14.42 5.17
N SER A 129 -19.02 -13.17 5.13
CA SER A 129 -19.45 -12.50 3.91
C SER A 129 -18.37 -12.45 2.85
N LEU A 130 -17.13 -12.17 3.23
CA LEU A 130 -15.99 -12.20 2.30
C LEU A 130 -15.73 -13.60 1.75
N ALA A 131 -15.84 -14.63 2.58
CA ALA A 131 -15.63 -16.02 2.17
C ALA A 131 -16.74 -16.50 1.24
N THR A 132 -17.99 -16.16 1.54
CA THR A 132 -19.17 -16.66 0.83
C THR A 132 -19.48 -15.87 -0.45
N HIS A 133 -19.22 -14.54 -0.43
CA HIS A 133 -19.67 -13.63 -1.49
C HIS A 133 -18.49 -12.98 -2.25
N ALA A 134 -17.28 -13.54 -2.20
CA ALA A 134 -16.11 -13.00 -2.88
C ALA A 134 -16.36 -12.74 -4.38
N GLY A 135 -17.04 -13.63 -5.07
CA GLY A 135 -17.44 -13.48 -6.48
C GLY A 135 -18.38 -12.29 -6.72
N GLY A 136 -19.32 -12.05 -5.81
CA GLY A 136 -20.22 -10.89 -5.87
C GLY A 136 -19.48 -9.56 -5.66
N TYR A 137 -18.54 -9.50 -4.71
CA TYR A 137 -17.68 -8.34 -4.52
C TYR A 137 -16.81 -8.08 -5.75
N ARG A 138 -16.23 -9.13 -6.34
CA ARG A 138 -15.45 -9.03 -7.56
C ARG A 138 -16.30 -8.47 -8.71
N TYR A 139 -17.49 -9.03 -8.93
CA TYR A 139 -18.43 -8.55 -9.95
C TYR A 139 -18.76 -7.08 -9.77
N MET A 140 -19.03 -6.64 -8.53
CA MET A 140 -19.31 -5.23 -8.21
C MET A 140 -18.14 -4.31 -8.59
N PHE A 141 -16.90 -4.72 -8.34
CA PHE A 141 -15.72 -3.91 -8.71
C PHE A 141 -15.48 -3.91 -10.22
N GLU A 142 -15.63 -5.04 -10.90
CA GLU A 142 -15.45 -5.15 -12.36
C GLU A 142 -16.50 -4.33 -13.13
N ASN A 143 -17.69 -4.20 -12.58
CA ASN A 143 -18.79 -3.46 -13.21
C ASN A 143 -18.98 -2.04 -12.66
N ARG A 144 -18.06 -1.56 -11.80
CA ARG A 144 -18.14 -0.20 -11.27
C ARG A 144 -17.87 0.81 -12.37
N VAL A 145 -18.76 1.77 -12.52
CA VAL A 145 -18.54 2.92 -13.40
C VAL A 145 -17.41 3.77 -12.83
N ILE A 146 -16.32 3.86 -13.60
CA ILE A 146 -15.19 4.72 -13.26
C ILE A 146 -15.49 6.12 -13.78
N SER A 147 -15.26 7.15 -12.94
CA SER A 147 -15.44 8.54 -13.35
C SER A 147 -14.64 8.86 -14.61
N SER A 148 -15.26 9.59 -15.56
CA SER A 148 -14.58 10.08 -16.76
C SER A 148 -13.41 11.04 -16.45
N THR A 149 -13.37 11.59 -15.24
CA THR A 149 -12.27 12.45 -14.77
C THR A 149 -11.08 11.66 -14.22
N PHE A 150 -11.24 10.35 -14.01
CA PHE A 150 -10.14 9.51 -13.54
C PHE A 150 -9.08 9.34 -14.61
N LYS A 151 -7.83 9.62 -14.25
CA LYS A 151 -6.66 9.47 -15.12
C LYS A 151 -5.76 8.36 -14.59
N PRO A 152 -5.78 7.15 -15.16
CA PRO A 152 -4.99 6.00 -14.67
C PRO A 152 -3.49 6.27 -14.55
N SER A 153 -2.94 7.06 -15.50
CA SER A 153 -1.52 7.44 -15.54
C SER A 153 -1.27 8.83 -14.95
N GLY A 154 -2.26 9.42 -14.29
CA GLY A 154 -2.13 10.73 -13.67
C GLY A 154 -1.39 10.68 -12.34
N PRO A 155 -0.95 11.82 -11.80
CA PRO A 155 -0.39 11.91 -10.48
C PRO A 155 -1.43 11.51 -9.42
N ALA A 156 -0.96 10.90 -8.34
CA ALA A 156 -1.82 10.58 -7.20
C ALA A 156 -2.40 11.88 -6.60
N PRO A 157 -3.67 11.87 -6.18
CA PRO A 157 -4.29 13.03 -5.55
C PRO A 157 -3.57 13.41 -4.25
N ILE A 158 -3.34 14.72 -4.07
CA ILE A 158 -2.79 15.26 -2.83
C ILE A 158 -3.90 15.32 -1.79
N THR A 159 -3.80 14.52 -0.74
CA THR A 159 -4.76 14.49 0.37
C THR A 159 -4.32 15.41 1.51
N THR A 160 -5.27 15.83 2.35
CA THR A 160 -4.96 16.58 3.57
C THR A 160 -3.98 15.81 4.46
N TYR A 161 -4.17 14.50 4.58
CA TYR A 161 -3.29 13.66 5.38
C TYR A 161 -1.87 13.57 4.83
N LEU A 162 -1.69 13.55 3.51
CA LEU A 162 -0.36 13.64 2.91
C LEU A 162 0.35 14.95 3.32
N LYS A 163 -0.36 16.07 3.31
CA LYS A 163 0.19 17.36 3.74
C LYS A 163 0.59 17.36 5.22
N GLU A 164 -0.21 16.75 6.08
CA GLU A 164 0.11 16.57 7.50
C GLU A 164 1.42 15.77 7.65
N MET A 165 1.56 14.63 6.97
CA MET A 165 2.77 13.81 7.01
C MET A 165 4.02 14.54 6.52
N VAL A 166 3.90 15.36 5.49
CA VAL A 166 5.01 16.17 4.97
C VAL A 166 5.44 17.22 6.00
N ALA A 167 4.49 17.92 6.63
CA ALA A 167 4.79 18.90 7.66
C ALA A 167 5.53 18.27 8.85
N ASP A 168 5.03 17.15 9.38
CA ASP A 168 5.66 16.42 10.48
C ASP A 168 7.11 15.98 10.16
N THR A 169 7.34 15.56 8.90
CA THR A 169 8.68 15.12 8.47
C THR A 169 9.66 16.29 8.30
N SER A 170 9.20 17.47 7.91
CA SER A 170 10.05 18.66 7.75
C SER A 170 10.48 19.26 9.10
N ASP A 171 9.63 19.17 10.11
CA ASP A 171 9.96 19.63 11.47
C ASP A 171 11.06 18.75 12.09
N ASP A 172 11.03 17.44 11.87
CA ASP A 172 12.07 16.51 12.31
C ASP A 172 13.45 16.83 11.70
N VAL A 173 13.49 17.16 10.40
CA VAL A 173 14.75 17.53 9.71
C VAL A 173 15.30 18.85 10.25
N THR A 174 14.43 19.83 10.49
CA THR A 174 14.83 21.14 11.02
C THR A 174 15.36 21.02 12.45
N ALA A 175 14.77 20.15 13.27
CA ALA A 175 15.23 19.89 14.64
C ALA A 175 16.61 19.20 14.70
N VAL A 176 16.97 18.41 13.68
CA VAL A 176 18.29 17.76 13.59
C VAL A 176 19.38 18.73 13.11
N LEU A 177 19.04 19.67 12.22
CA LEU A 177 19.99 20.65 11.69
C LEU A 177 20.33 21.78 12.67
N ASN A 178 19.50 21.98 13.70
CA ASN A 178 19.69 23.01 14.73
C ASN A 178 20.36 22.48 16.02
N ARG A 179 20.89 21.27 16.01
CA ARG A 179 21.72 20.66 17.08
C ARG A 179 23.17 20.56 16.66
#